data_a99af52b7c69f33af31c7636a605f286
#
_entry.id   a99af52b7c69f33af31c7636a605f286
#
_cell.length_a   1.000
_cell.length_b   1.000
_cell.length_c   1.000
_cell.angle_alpha   90.00
_cell.angle_beta   90.00
_cell.angle_gamma   90.00
#
_symmetry.space_group_name_H-M   'P 1'
#
loop_
_entity.id
_entity.type
_entity.pdbx_description
1 polymer ?
#
loop_
_entity_poly.entity_id
_entity_poly.type
_entity_poly.pdbx_seq_one_letter_code
_entity_poly.pdbx_strand_id
1 'polypeptide(L)'
;MSQPIELESPIQRGSSIVSSITLRKPDAGALRGLVLSDLLRMEAGAVADLLPRITEPPLLAHEVARMDAADLMSCAVEISNFLLPRSLKPAG
;
A
#
# COMPACT_ATOMS: atom_id res chain seq x y z
N MET A 1 5.75 -9.82 -4.04
CA MET A 1 6.11 -8.58 -3.33
C MET A 1 6.42 -7.48 -4.32
N SER A 2 6.11 -6.26 -3.96
CA SER A 2 6.49 -5.12 -4.78
C SER A 2 8.00 -4.88 -4.69
N GLN A 3 8.52 -4.04 -5.58
CA GLN A 3 9.82 -3.44 -5.40
C GLN A 3 9.75 -2.53 -4.16
N PRO A 4 10.90 -2.29 -3.49
CA PRO A 4 10.89 -1.35 -2.38
C PRO A 4 10.40 0.02 -2.82
N ILE A 5 9.53 0.61 -2.02
CA ILE A 5 9.02 1.96 -2.25
C ILE A 5 9.79 2.88 -1.33
N GLU A 6 10.61 3.76 -1.92
CA GLU A 6 11.34 4.76 -1.15
C GLU A 6 10.37 5.86 -0.74
N LEU A 7 10.27 6.12 0.55
CA LEU A 7 9.33 7.11 1.06
C LEU A 7 9.90 8.52 0.89
N GLU A 8 9.07 9.43 0.38
CA GLU A 8 9.43 10.85 0.32
C GLU A 8 9.58 11.40 1.74
N SER A 9 8.74 10.95 2.65
CA SER A 9 8.79 11.32 4.06
C SER A 9 8.92 10.07 4.90
N PRO A 10 10.13 9.73 5.37
CA PRO A 10 10.34 8.57 6.19
C PRO A 10 9.50 8.59 7.46
N ILE A 11 9.15 7.40 7.94
CA ILE A 11 8.32 7.25 9.13
C ILE A 11 9.22 7.09 10.34
N GLN A 12 9.01 7.97 11.33
CA GLN A 12 9.81 7.95 12.57
C GLN A 12 9.17 6.99 13.56
N ARG A 13 9.98 6.07 14.09
CA ARG A 13 9.58 5.12 15.13
C ARG A 13 10.56 5.18 16.28
N GLY A 14 10.30 6.05 17.25
CA GLY A 14 11.25 6.21 18.35
C GLY A 14 12.62 6.58 17.81
N SER A 15 13.62 5.72 18.05
CA SER A 15 14.97 5.93 17.56
C SER A 15 15.21 5.36 16.16
N SER A 16 14.21 4.69 15.58
CA SER A 16 14.33 4.07 14.26
C SER A 16 13.59 4.87 13.21
N ILE A 17 14.03 4.74 11.95
CA ILE A 17 13.38 5.41 10.83
C ILE A 17 13.08 4.37 9.76
N VAL A 18 11.84 4.36 9.28
CA VAL A 18 11.43 3.53 8.14
C VAL A 18 11.49 4.41 6.91
N SER A 19 12.49 4.20 6.05
CA SER A 19 12.69 5.02 4.86
C SER A 19 12.21 4.32 3.58
N SER A 20 11.94 3.02 3.62
CA SER A 20 11.36 2.31 2.49
C SER A 20 10.47 1.19 3.00
N ILE A 21 9.48 0.82 2.18
CA ILE A 21 8.57 -0.27 2.50
C ILE A 21 8.37 -1.13 1.26
N THR A 22 8.02 -2.40 1.48
CA THR A 22 7.57 -3.27 0.40
C THR A 22 6.14 -3.68 0.68
N LEU A 23 5.41 -4.00 -0.38
CA LEU A 23 4.02 -4.45 -0.27
C LEU A 23 3.93 -5.90 -0.72
N ARG A 24 3.23 -6.70 0.07
CA ARG A 24 2.92 -8.08 -0.32
C ARG A 24 1.64 -8.06 -1.14
N LYS A 25 1.57 -8.91 -2.16
CA LYS A 25 0.33 -9.05 -2.93
C LYS A 25 -0.75 -9.58 -2.00
N PRO A 26 -1.87 -8.85 -1.83
CA PRO A 26 -2.93 -9.34 -0.95
C PRO A 26 -3.66 -10.52 -1.56
N ASP A 27 -4.03 -11.49 -0.72
CA ASP A 27 -4.96 -12.53 -1.11
C ASP A 27 -6.38 -12.08 -0.73
N ALA A 28 -7.37 -12.91 -1.04
CA ALA A 28 -8.77 -12.56 -0.75
C ALA A 28 -9.01 -12.33 0.74
N GLY A 29 -8.32 -13.07 1.59
CA GLY A 29 -8.48 -12.91 3.05
C GLY A 29 -7.99 -11.55 3.53
N ALA A 30 -6.91 -11.05 2.94
CA ALA A 30 -6.36 -9.74 3.31
C ALA A 30 -7.30 -8.60 2.90
N LEU A 31 -8.19 -8.85 1.93
CA LEU A 31 -9.12 -7.84 1.43
C LEU A 31 -10.45 -7.82 2.18
N ARG A 32 -10.60 -8.65 3.21
CA ARG A 32 -11.86 -8.74 3.95
C ARG A 32 -12.27 -7.36 4.48
N GLY A 33 -13.54 -7.03 4.26
CA GLY A 33 -14.09 -5.76 4.73
C GLY A 33 -13.80 -4.58 3.81
N LEU A 34 -13.08 -4.81 2.71
CA LEU A 34 -12.74 -3.75 1.76
C LEU A 34 -13.53 -3.93 0.46
N VAL A 35 -13.80 -2.83 -0.22
CA VAL A 35 -14.52 -2.83 -1.48
C VAL A 35 -13.49 -2.75 -2.61
N LEU A 36 -13.48 -3.74 -3.51
CA LEU A 36 -12.48 -3.81 -4.57
C LEU A 36 -12.50 -2.59 -5.49
N SER A 37 -13.69 -2.09 -5.82
CA SER A 37 -13.78 -0.92 -6.69
C SER A 37 -13.17 0.32 -6.04
N ASP A 38 -13.24 0.43 -4.71
CA ASP A 38 -12.61 1.54 -3.99
C ASP A 38 -11.08 1.47 -4.14
N LEU A 39 -10.52 0.27 -4.03
CA LEU A 39 -9.08 0.08 -4.19
C LEU A 39 -8.65 0.38 -5.62
N LEU A 40 -9.43 -0.05 -6.61
CA LEU A 40 -9.11 0.20 -8.02
C LEU A 40 -9.18 1.69 -8.35
N ARG A 41 -10.04 2.43 -7.68
CA ARG A 41 -10.11 3.88 -7.84
C ARG A 41 -9.11 4.62 -6.97
N MET A 42 -8.27 3.87 -6.25
CA MET A 42 -7.27 4.45 -5.35
C MET A 42 -7.88 5.35 -4.29
N GLU A 43 -9.03 4.94 -3.75
CA GLU A 43 -9.70 5.69 -2.71
C GLU A 43 -8.83 5.65 -1.45
N ALA A 44 -8.52 6.84 -0.92
CA ALA A 44 -7.50 6.98 0.14
C ALA A 44 -7.81 6.16 1.39
N GLY A 45 -9.07 6.14 1.82
CA GLY A 45 -9.45 5.39 3.01
C GLY A 45 -9.27 3.90 2.85
N ALA A 46 -9.65 3.37 1.67
CA ALA A 46 -9.51 1.94 1.41
C ALA A 46 -8.04 1.55 1.33
N VAL A 47 -7.21 2.35 0.68
CA VAL A 47 -5.76 2.12 0.61
C VAL A 47 -5.16 2.15 2.01
N ALA A 48 -5.53 3.13 2.82
CA ALA A 48 -5.02 3.27 4.18
C ALA A 48 -5.41 2.08 5.05
N ASP A 49 -6.62 1.54 4.87
CA ASP A 49 -7.07 0.38 5.62
C ASP A 49 -6.33 -0.89 5.24
N LEU A 50 -5.93 -1.00 3.98
CA LEU A 50 -5.23 -2.20 3.50
C LEU A 50 -3.75 -2.20 3.89
N LEU A 51 -3.10 -1.04 3.88
CA LEU A 51 -1.64 -0.95 4.05
C LEU A 51 -1.11 -1.67 5.30
N PRO A 52 -1.72 -1.54 6.49
CA PRO A 52 -1.18 -2.25 7.65
C PRO A 52 -1.15 -3.76 7.50
N ARG A 53 -1.98 -4.30 6.60
CA ARG A 53 -2.09 -5.75 6.41
C ARG A 53 -1.06 -6.32 5.46
N ILE A 54 -0.45 -5.48 4.62
CA ILE A 54 0.40 -5.98 3.52
C ILE A 54 1.78 -5.32 3.47
N THR A 55 2.09 -4.41 4.39
CA THR A 55 3.41 -3.73 4.37
C THR A 55 4.48 -4.52 5.11
N GLU A 56 5.72 -4.42 4.60
CA GLU A 56 6.93 -4.92 5.25
C GLU A 56 7.95 -3.78 5.30
N PRO A 57 8.38 -3.32 6.47
CA PRO A 57 7.91 -3.73 7.79
C PRO A 57 6.44 -3.33 8.00
N PRO A 58 5.69 -4.05 8.86
CA PRO A 58 4.28 -3.73 9.07
C PRO A 58 4.10 -2.30 9.58
N LEU A 59 3.20 -1.57 8.95
CA LEU A 59 2.85 -0.22 9.38
C LEU A 59 1.63 -0.26 10.27
N LEU A 60 1.59 0.65 11.24
CA LEU A 60 0.43 0.80 12.11
C LEU A 60 -0.54 1.81 11.49
N ALA A 61 -1.81 1.71 11.87
CA ALA A 61 -2.84 2.58 11.29
C ALA A 61 -2.50 4.06 11.46
N HIS A 62 -1.99 4.45 12.65
CA HIS A 62 -1.65 5.85 12.88
C HIS A 62 -0.45 6.31 12.07
N GLU A 63 0.44 5.39 11.72
CA GLU A 63 1.58 5.72 10.87
C GLU A 63 1.12 5.96 9.43
N VAL A 64 0.19 5.12 8.96
CA VAL A 64 -0.38 5.28 7.63
C VAL A 64 -1.12 6.62 7.53
N ALA A 65 -1.85 6.99 8.59
CA ALA A 65 -2.60 8.24 8.61
C ALA A 65 -1.71 9.47 8.47
N ARG A 66 -0.42 9.33 8.82
CA ARG A 66 0.54 10.43 8.74
C ARG A 66 1.44 10.39 7.52
N MET A 67 1.23 9.44 6.63
CA MET A 67 2.06 9.32 5.44
C MET A 67 1.93 10.53 4.54
N ASP A 68 3.03 10.86 3.88
CA ASP A 68 3.02 11.86 2.83
C ASP A 68 2.08 11.40 1.71
N ALA A 69 1.36 12.34 1.12
CA ALA A 69 0.37 12.01 0.08
C ALA A 69 1.00 11.32 -1.13
N ALA A 70 2.23 11.74 -1.50
CA ALA A 70 2.91 11.10 -2.62
C ALA A 70 3.27 9.66 -2.29
N ASP A 71 3.64 9.38 -1.04
CA ASP A 71 3.94 8.03 -0.59
C ASP A 71 2.67 7.16 -0.61
N LEU A 72 1.56 7.72 -0.16
CA LEU A 72 0.28 7.01 -0.22
C LEU A 72 -0.10 6.71 -1.66
N MET A 73 0.13 7.65 -2.58
CA MET A 73 -0.16 7.45 -4.01
C MET A 73 0.72 6.34 -4.58
N SER A 74 2.00 6.29 -4.22
CA SER A 74 2.88 5.22 -4.68
C SER A 74 2.36 3.85 -4.25
N CYS A 75 1.88 3.75 -3.02
CA CYS A 75 1.28 2.52 -2.53
C CYS A 75 -0.02 2.19 -3.27
N ALA A 76 -0.86 3.20 -3.53
CA ALA A 76 -2.12 2.99 -4.22
C ALA A 76 -1.92 2.46 -5.63
N VAL A 77 -0.94 2.99 -6.34
CA VAL A 77 -0.61 2.51 -7.70
C VAL A 77 -0.19 1.05 -7.66
N GLU A 78 0.67 0.69 -6.70
CA GLU A 78 1.13 -0.69 -6.57
C GLU A 78 -0.02 -1.64 -6.23
N ILE A 79 -0.91 -1.22 -5.33
CA ILE A 79 -2.09 -2.01 -4.98
C ILE A 79 -2.97 -2.23 -6.20
N SER A 80 -3.21 -1.19 -6.99
CA SER A 80 -4.01 -1.30 -8.22
C SER A 80 -3.42 -2.35 -9.15
N ASN A 81 -2.10 -2.36 -9.29
CA ASN A 81 -1.42 -3.34 -10.14
C ASN A 81 -1.61 -4.76 -9.63
N PHE A 82 -1.57 -4.96 -8.31
CA PHE A 82 -1.79 -6.27 -7.72
C PHE A 82 -3.19 -6.81 -8.02
N LEU A 83 -4.18 -5.92 -8.09
CA LEU A 83 -5.57 -6.34 -8.24
C LEU A 83 -5.95 -6.69 -9.67
N LEU A 84 -5.15 -6.30 -10.65
CA LEU A 84 -5.44 -6.60 -12.04
C LEU A 84 -4.93 -8.00 -12.38
N PRO A 85 -5.79 -8.88 -12.90
CA PRO A 85 -5.33 -10.17 -13.41
C PRO A 85 -4.32 -9.97 -14.53
N ARG A 86 -3.41 -10.92 -14.68
CA ARG A 86 -2.37 -10.82 -15.70
C ARG A 86 -2.94 -10.53 -17.09
N SER A 87 -4.07 -11.12 -17.40
CA SER A 87 -4.71 -10.96 -18.72
C SER A 87 -5.24 -9.54 -18.95
N LEU A 88 -5.40 -8.74 -17.89
CA LEU A 88 -5.93 -7.38 -17.98
C LEU A 88 -4.84 -6.33 -17.85
N LYS A 89 -3.60 -6.74 -17.58
CA LYS A 89 -2.50 -5.77 -17.47
C LYS A 89 -2.04 -5.34 -18.84
N PRO A 90 -1.65 -4.06 -18.99
CA PRO A 90 -1.10 -3.59 -20.27
C PRO A 90 0.16 -4.38 -20.62
N ALA A 91 0.39 -4.57 -21.93
CA ALA A 91 1.63 -5.17 -22.42
C ALA A 91 2.79 -4.22 -22.17
N GLY A 92 3.93 -4.79 -21.80
CA GLY A 92 5.13 -3.97 -21.62
C GLY A 92 5.61 -3.87 -20.19
#